data_4f86e5da990fb63a54027ef38c9799a3
#
_entry.id   4f86e5da990fb63a54027ef38c9799a3
#
_cell.length_a   1.000
_cell.length_b   1.000
_cell.length_c   1.000
_cell.angle_alpha   90.00
_cell.angle_beta   90.00
_cell.angle_gamma   90.00
#
_symmetry.space_group_name_H-M   'P 1'
#
loop_
_entity.id
_entity.type
_entity.pdbx_description
1 polymer ?
#
loop_
_entity_poly.entity_id
_entity_poly.type
_entity_poly.pdbx_seq_one_letter_code
_entity_poly.pdbx_strand_id
1 'polypeptide(L)'
;MTPSWNRRQALAALGALAAAPLPLAAYAQAYPSRAVKLLVGAAPGGPSDFLARLYSEALGPQLGQSFVVDNKPGASGTLAADAAVKAAPDGHTLLISGPAAITAAPHLFAKLPYDAQDLQPLSMLGAGSFALVVHPSVAAKNVQELIALAKAKPGTLAFGSGGNGSSGHLCTEMFCAMAGVKMLHAPYKGDGLAVNDLIAGQLQVMFTAPNVALPQVKGGRLRLLAVTTRERVPSMPDVPTVAEQGVPDFEYLGWIIAFAHKGVPRPVVDALVAAWGKSRVTPQVRGKLEEMAMAAPD
;
A
#
# COMPACT_ATOMS: atom_id res chain seq x y z
N MET A 1 -58.97 -37.03 -39.19
CA MET A 1 -58.57 -35.98 -40.12
C MET A 1 -57.11 -35.64 -39.80
N THR A 2 -56.17 -36.11 -40.62
CA THR A 2 -54.76 -35.81 -40.49
C THR A 2 -54.47 -34.49 -41.28
N PRO A 3 -53.84 -33.47 -40.67
CA PRO A 3 -53.54 -32.27 -41.40
C PRO A 3 -52.46 -32.54 -42.44
N SER A 4 -52.80 -32.39 -43.70
CA SER A 4 -51.83 -32.46 -44.81
C SER A 4 -51.09 -31.11 -44.94
N TRP A 5 -49.85 -31.06 -44.53
CA TRP A 5 -48.96 -29.88 -44.73
C TRP A 5 -48.56 -29.81 -46.19
N ASN A 6 -48.77 -28.68 -46.82
CA ASN A 6 -48.30 -28.44 -48.14
C ASN A 6 -46.81 -28.01 -48.14
N ARG A 7 -46.04 -28.28 -49.24
CA ARG A 7 -44.61 -28.03 -49.34
C ARG A 7 -44.23 -26.56 -49.00
N ARG A 8 -45.08 -25.59 -49.26
CA ARG A 8 -44.85 -24.20 -48.94
C ARG A 8 -44.93 -23.92 -47.42
N GLN A 9 -45.83 -24.57 -46.72
CA GLN A 9 -45.95 -24.44 -45.25
C GLN A 9 -44.77 -25.10 -44.55
N ALA A 10 -44.25 -26.21 -45.05
CA ALA A 10 -43.09 -26.88 -44.51
C ALA A 10 -41.82 -26.03 -44.75
N LEU A 11 -41.65 -25.38 -45.88
CA LEU A 11 -40.53 -24.49 -46.16
C LEU A 11 -40.61 -23.19 -45.35
N ALA A 12 -41.80 -22.65 -45.11
CA ALA A 12 -42.00 -21.50 -44.26
C ALA A 12 -41.68 -21.80 -42.78
N ALA A 13 -42.01 -22.97 -42.27
CA ALA A 13 -41.70 -23.41 -40.91
C ALA A 13 -40.20 -23.66 -40.71
N LEU A 14 -39.51 -24.22 -41.73
CA LEU A 14 -38.06 -24.39 -41.70
C LEU A 14 -37.32 -23.01 -41.74
N GLY A 15 -37.81 -22.03 -42.53
CA GLY A 15 -37.28 -20.68 -42.56
C GLY A 15 -37.46 -19.91 -41.24
N ALA A 16 -38.60 -20.13 -40.55
CA ALA A 16 -38.88 -19.53 -39.24
C ALA A 16 -37.98 -20.08 -38.12
N LEU A 17 -37.58 -21.36 -38.17
CA LEU A 17 -36.65 -21.97 -37.25
C LEU A 17 -35.20 -21.47 -37.45
N ALA A 18 -34.82 -21.15 -38.69
CA ALA A 18 -33.48 -20.61 -39.02
C ALA A 18 -33.30 -19.15 -38.62
N ALA A 19 -34.40 -18.40 -38.42
CA ALA A 19 -34.42 -17.01 -38.01
C ALA A 19 -34.57 -16.80 -36.50
N ALA A 20 -34.65 -17.86 -35.71
CA ALA A 20 -34.63 -17.73 -34.23
C ALA A 20 -33.26 -17.15 -33.80
N PRO A 21 -33.21 -16.00 -33.12
CA PRO A 21 -31.96 -15.51 -32.59
C PRO A 21 -31.41 -16.53 -31.61
N LEU A 22 -30.37 -17.24 -32.00
CA LEU A 22 -29.59 -18.01 -31.04
C LEU A 22 -29.21 -17.04 -29.92
N PRO A 23 -29.52 -17.33 -28.66
CA PRO A 23 -28.98 -16.55 -27.57
C PRO A 23 -27.47 -16.70 -27.72
N LEU A 24 -26.81 -15.65 -28.23
CA LEU A 24 -25.39 -15.45 -28.02
C LEU A 24 -25.26 -15.34 -26.50
N ALA A 25 -25.10 -16.50 -25.84
CA ALA A 25 -24.60 -16.52 -24.48
C ALA A 25 -23.30 -15.72 -24.57
N ALA A 26 -23.36 -14.44 -24.19
CA ALA A 26 -22.17 -13.64 -23.96
C ALA A 26 -21.43 -14.46 -22.90
N TYR A 27 -20.46 -15.26 -23.34
CA TYR A 27 -19.49 -15.86 -22.45
C TYR A 27 -18.86 -14.66 -21.73
N ALA A 28 -19.36 -14.38 -20.54
CA ALA A 28 -18.69 -13.44 -19.64
C ALA A 28 -17.26 -13.96 -19.56
N GLN A 29 -16.37 -13.24 -20.24
CA GLN A 29 -14.96 -13.64 -20.36
C GLN A 29 -14.47 -13.82 -18.94
N ALA A 30 -14.03 -15.05 -18.59
CA ALA A 30 -13.62 -15.36 -17.24
C ALA A 30 -12.55 -14.35 -16.81
N TYR A 31 -12.79 -13.64 -15.72
CA TYR A 31 -11.83 -12.69 -15.18
C TYR A 31 -10.82 -13.41 -14.26
N PRO A 32 -9.54 -13.12 -14.39
CA PRO A 32 -8.85 -12.29 -15.39
C PRO A 32 -8.63 -13.05 -16.71
N SER A 33 -8.82 -12.37 -17.84
CA SER A 33 -8.59 -12.94 -19.18
C SER A 33 -7.15 -12.77 -19.69
N ARG A 34 -6.35 -11.96 -18.99
CA ARG A 34 -4.95 -11.65 -19.29
C ARG A 34 -4.23 -11.23 -18.01
N ALA A 35 -2.92 -11.05 -18.07
CA ALA A 35 -2.13 -10.59 -16.93
C ALA A 35 -2.70 -9.29 -16.31
N VAL A 36 -2.71 -9.25 -14.98
CA VAL A 36 -3.16 -8.10 -14.18
C VAL A 36 -1.94 -7.29 -13.75
N LYS A 37 -1.97 -5.99 -14.00
CA LYS A 37 -0.90 -5.07 -13.62
C LYS A 37 -1.14 -4.49 -12.24
N LEU A 38 -0.15 -4.57 -11.35
CA LEU A 38 -0.12 -3.92 -10.04
C LEU A 38 0.78 -2.69 -10.12
N LEU A 39 0.19 -1.51 -10.25
CA LEU A 39 0.92 -0.24 -10.22
C LEU A 39 1.34 0.08 -8.79
N VAL A 40 2.62 0.36 -8.57
CA VAL A 40 3.18 0.70 -7.26
C VAL A 40 3.81 2.09 -7.33
N GLY A 41 3.31 3.04 -6.52
CA GLY A 41 3.76 4.43 -6.51
C GLY A 41 5.11 4.68 -5.84
N ALA A 42 5.86 3.62 -5.51
CA ALA A 42 7.16 3.68 -4.84
C ALA A 42 8.24 2.98 -5.67
N ALA A 43 9.51 3.32 -5.40
CA ALA A 43 10.65 2.62 -5.96
C ALA A 43 10.69 1.16 -5.46
N PRO A 44 11.31 0.24 -6.22
CA PRO A 44 11.52 -1.13 -5.78
C PRO A 44 12.24 -1.22 -4.42
N GLY A 45 11.92 -2.27 -3.64
CA GLY A 45 12.53 -2.56 -2.33
C GLY A 45 11.87 -1.87 -1.13
N GLY A 46 10.90 -0.99 -1.34
CA GLY A 46 10.09 -0.42 -0.25
C GLY A 46 8.93 -1.33 0.18
N PRO A 47 8.24 -1.01 1.29
CA PRO A 47 7.15 -1.84 1.82
C PRO A 47 6.03 -2.11 0.82
N SER A 48 5.62 -1.11 0.03
CA SER A 48 4.57 -1.26 -0.99
C SER A 48 4.97 -2.21 -2.12
N ASP A 49 6.23 -2.14 -2.56
CA ASP A 49 6.78 -3.05 -3.58
C ASP A 49 6.86 -4.47 -3.05
N PHE A 50 7.35 -4.63 -1.82
CA PHE A 50 7.44 -5.94 -1.18
C PHE A 50 6.07 -6.61 -1.07
N LEU A 51 5.06 -5.90 -0.55
CA LEU A 51 3.70 -6.43 -0.43
C LEU A 51 3.07 -6.70 -1.80
N ALA A 52 3.27 -5.83 -2.78
CA ALA A 52 2.77 -6.07 -4.14
C ALA A 52 3.32 -7.37 -4.72
N ARG A 53 4.63 -7.67 -4.55
CA ARG A 53 5.26 -8.93 -5.01
C ARG A 53 4.76 -10.12 -4.22
N LEU A 54 4.71 -10.04 -2.89
CA LEU A 54 4.21 -11.10 -2.03
C LEU A 54 2.79 -11.54 -2.43
N TYR A 55 1.90 -10.57 -2.61
CA TYR A 55 0.53 -10.89 -3.02
C TYR A 55 0.43 -11.29 -4.50
N SER A 56 1.28 -10.78 -5.39
CA SER A 56 1.29 -11.20 -6.80
C SER A 56 1.56 -12.70 -6.95
N GLU A 57 2.49 -13.23 -6.16
CA GLU A 57 2.80 -14.67 -6.10
C GLU A 57 1.63 -15.50 -5.57
N ALA A 58 0.89 -14.97 -4.59
CA ALA A 58 -0.24 -15.67 -3.99
C ALA A 58 -1.53 -15.61 -4.84
N LEU A 59 -1.73 -14.55 -5.62
CA LEU A 59 -2.94 -14.34 -6.45
C LEU A 59 -2.88 -15.11 -7.77
N GLY A 60 -1.71 -15.23 -8.38
CA GLY A 60 -1.53 -15.86 -9.69
C GLY A 60 -2.15 -17.26 -9.77
N PRO A 61 -1.80 -18.19 -8.88
CA PRO A 61 -2.36 -19.54 -8.85
C PRO A 61 -3.89 -19.58 -8.59
N GLN A 62 -4.42 -18.61 -7.85
CA GLN A 62 -5.85 -18.57 -7.50
C GLN A 62 -6.73 -18.10 -8.66
N LEU A 63 -6.22 -17.19 -9.47
CA LEU A 63 -6.99 -16.53 -10.54
C LEU A 63 -6.54 -16.97 -11.94
N GLY A 64 -5.55 -17.86 -12.05
CA GLY A 64 -5.10 -18.45 -13.31
C GLY A 64 -4.39 -17.48 -14.26
N GLN A 65 -3.99 -16.29 -13.79
CA GLN A 65 -3.27 -15.27 -14.57
C GLN A 65 -2.15 -14.64 -13.74
N SER A 66 -1.10 -14.17 -14.41
CA SER A 66 0.00 -13.49 -13.75
C SER A 66 -0.41 -12.11 -13.22
N PHE A 67 0.04 -11.78 -12.01
CA PHE A 67 -0.02 -10.43 -11.45
C PHE A 67 1.38 -9.81 -11.56
N VAL A 68 1.51 -8.73 -12.32
CA VAL A 68 2.80 -8.14 -12.67
C VAL A 68 2.96 -6.79 -11.97
N VAL A 69 4.00 -6.66 -11.14
CA VAL A 69 4.33 -5.42 -10.44
C VAL A 69 5.01 -4.45 -11.41
N ASP A 70 4.45 -3.23 -11.52
CA ASP A 70 4.97 -2.12 -12.33
C ASP A 70 5.19 -0.91 -11.39
N ASN A 71 6.45 -0.66 -11.03
CA ASN A 71 6.82 0.47 -10.18
C ASN A 71 6.80 1.77 -10.99
N LYS A 72 5.99 2.75 -10.53
CA LYS A 72 5.89 4.11 -11.08
C LYS A 72 6.16 5.14 -9.98
N PRO A 73 7.43 5.27 -9.53
CA PRO A 73 7.77 6.19 -8.47
C PRO A 73 7.68 7.65 -8.93
N GLY A 74 7.50 8.54 -7.98
CA GLY A 74 7.52 9.98 -8.21
C GLY A 74 6.27 10.69 -7.74
N ALA A 75 6.42 11.98 -7.45
CA ALA A 75 5.38 12.87 -6.94
C ALA A 75 4.54 12.22 -5.81
N SER A 76 5.20 11.57 -4.85
CA SER A 76 4.56 10.88 -3.72
C SER A 76 3.55 9.79 -4.13
N GLY A 77 3.82 9.11 -5.25
CA GLY A 77 2.96 8.03 -5.77
C GLY A 77 1.79 8.50 -6.64
N THR A 78 1.62 9.81 -6.83
CA THR A 78 0.51 10.36 -7.63
C THR A 78 0.60 9.95 -9.11
N LEU A 79 1.81 9.68 -9.64
CA LEU A 79 1.97 9.18 -11.01
C LEU A 79 1.36 7.78 -11.20
N ALA A 80 1.50 6.91 -10.21
CA ALA A 80 0.88 5.59 -10.25
C ALA A 80 -0.64 5.68 -10.09
N ALA A 81 -1.13 6.55 -9.19
CA ALA A 81 -2.55 6.79 -8.97
C ALA A 81 -3.23 7.37 -10.22
N ASP A 82 -2.62 8.37 -10.86
CA ASP A 82 -3.09 8.94 -12.14
C ASP A 82 -3.18 7.87 -13.24
N ALA A 83 -2.15 7.04 -13.37
CA ALA A 83 -2.15 5.95 -14.33
C ALA A 83 -3.23 4.89 -14.05
N ALA A 84 -3.53 4.62 -12.78
CA ALA A 84 -4.59 3.69 -12.39
C ALA A 84 -5.99 4.24 -12.68
N VAL A 85 -6.22 5.53 -12.40
CA VAL A 85 -7.50 6.20 -12.69
C VAL A 85 -7.75 6.31 -14.19
N LYS A 86 -6.71 6.52 -15.01
CA LYS A 86 -6.82 6.60 -16.47
C LYS A 86 -6.85 5.25 -17.18
N ALA A 87 -6.63 4.15 -16.45
CA ALA A 87 -6.69 2.81 -17.04
C ALA A 87 -8.13 2.39 -17.35
N ALA A 88 -8.29 1.40 -18.25
CA ALA A 88 -9.60 0.81 -18.51
C ALA A 88 -10.19 0.22 -17.22
N PRO A 89 -11.47 0.48 -16.91
CA PRO A 89 -12.11 -0.01 -15.69
C PRO A 89 -12.55 -1.48 -15.82
N ASP A 90 -11.62 -2.36 -16.22
CA ASP A 90 -11.85 -3.78 -16.47
C ASP A 90 -11.20 -4.71 -15.41
N GLY A 91 -10.55 -4.11 -14.40
CA GLY A 91 -9.88 -4.84 -13.33
C GLY A 91 -8.48 -5.34 -13.65
N HIS A 92 -7.95 -5.15 -14.87
CA HIS A 92 -6.60 -5.59 -15.24
C HIS A 92 -5.49 -4.58 -14.91
N THR A 93 -5.85 -3.45 -14.33
CA THR A 93 -4.89 -2.49 -13.75
C THR A 93 -5.36 -2.11 -12.35
N LEU A 94 -4.53 -2.40 -11.36
CA LEU A 94 -4.80 -2.13 -9.95
C LEU A 94 -3.70 -1.25 -9.39
N LEU A 95 -4.00 -0.50 -8.34
CA LEU A 95 -3.04 0.35 -7.64
C LEU A 95 -2.74 -0.24 -6.27
N ILE A 96 -1.47 -0.33 -5.92
CA ILE A 96 -1.01 -0.61 -4.56
C ILE A 96 -0.45 0.69 -3.99
N SER A 97 -1.10 1.22 -2.98
CA SER A 97 -0.75 2.54 -2.44
C SER A 97 -0.88 2.60 -0.92
N GLY A 98 -0.06 3.45 -0.32
CA GLY A 98 -0.22 3.96 1.03
C GLY A 98 -0.92 5.32 1.03
N PRO A 99 -0.88 6.06 2.15
CA PRO A 99 -1.65 7.30 2.35
C PRO A 99 -1.23 8.44 1.42
N ALA A 100 0.01 8.47 0.94
CA ALA A 100 0.56 9.61 0.21
C ALA A 100 -0.32 10.05 -0.98
N ALA A 101 -0.64 9.14 -1.90
CA ALA A 101 -1.41 9.48 -3.10
C ALA A 101 -2.92 9.52 -2.87
N ILE A 102 -3.43 8.89 -1.81
CA ILE A 102 -4.87 8.71 -1.58
C ILE A 102 -5.41 9.78 -0.62
N THR A 103 -4.79 9.94 0.54
CA THR A 103 -5.30 10.80 1.61
C THR A 103 -4.50 12.09 1.78
N ALA A 104 -3.19 12.08 1.54
CA ALA A 104 -2.35 13.26 1.75
C ALA A 104 -2.27 14.17 0.50
N ALA A 105 -2.17 13.61 -0.69
CA ALA A 105 -2.00 14.39 -1.93
C ALA A 105 -3.11 15.43 -2.17
N PRO A 106 -4.41 15.16 -1.91
CA PRO A 106 -5.47 16.17 -2.05
C PRO A 106 -5.26 17.43 -1.20
N HIS A 107 -4.51 17.32 -0.10
CA HIS A 107 -4.20 18.43 0.80
C HIS A 107 -2.83 19.07 0.56
N LEU A 108 -1.94 18.38 -0.16
CA LEU A 108 -0.57 18.83 -0.40
C LEU A 108 -0.39 19.50 -1.77
N PHE A 109 -1.21 19.16 -2.75
CA PHE A 109 -1.10 19.67 -4.10
C PHE A 109 -2.30 20.56 -4.45
N ALA A 110 -2.03 21.75 -4.97
CA ALA A 110 -3.08 22.67 -5.41
C ALA A 110 -3.94 22.11 -6.56
N LYS A 111 -3.40 21.21 -7.37
CA LYS A 111 -4.09 20.51 -8.46
C LYS A 111 -3.52 19.11 -8.63
N LEU A 112 -4.38 18.12 -8.55
CA LEU A 112 -4.06 16.73 -8.89
C LEU A 112 -4.56 16.40 -10.29
N PRO A 113 -3.84 15.52 -11.03
CA PRO A 113 -4.29 15.06 -12.35
C PRO A 113 -5.38 13.98 -12.29
N TYR A 114 -5.78 13.55 -11.10
CA TYR A 114 -6.79 12.53 -10.83
C TYR A 114 -7.64 12.92 -9.61
N ASP A 115 -8.79 12.28 -9.45
CA ASP A 115 -9.59 12.30 -8.23
C ASP A 115 -9.37 10.96 -7.49
N ALA A 116 -8.96 11.03 -6.21
CA ALA A 116 -8.79 9.82 -5.39
C ALA A 116 -10.12 9.06 -5.19
N GLN A 117 -11.27 9.73 -5.31
CA GLN A 117 -12.60 9.12 -5.25
C GLN A 117 -12.92 8.24 -6.47
N ASP A 118 -12.13 8.29 -7.54
CA ASP A 118 -12.22 7.37 -8.67
C ASP A 118 -11.59 5.99 -8.38
N LEU A 119 -10.94 5.86 -7.21
CA LEU A 119 -10.33 4.62 -6.74
C LEU A 119 -11.15 4.02 -5.60
N GLN A 120 -11.59 2.78 -5.77
CA GLN A 120 -12.26 2.01 -4.71
C GLN A 120 -11.27 1.07 -4.04
N PRO A 121 -11.25 0.99 -2.69
CA PRO A 121 -10.41 0.03 -1.99
C PRO A 121 -10.91 -1.39 -2.21
N LEU A 122 -10.00 -2.33 -2.39
CA LEU A 122 -10.28 -3.76 -2.57
C LEU A 122 -9.91 -4.56 -1.33
N SER A 123 -8.69 -4.37 -0.83
CA SER A 123 -8.17 -5.12 0.31
C SER A 123 -7.03 -4.36 0.99
N MET A 124 -6.99 -4.40 2.31
CA MET A 124 -5.81 -4.01 3.06
C MET A 124 -4.77 -5.11 2.94
N LEU A 125 -3.61 -4.77 2.40
CA LEU A 125 -2.50 -5.71 2.21
C LEU A 125 -1.66 -5.84 3.48
N GLY A 126 -1.58 -4.77 4.26
CA GLY A 126 -0.92 -4.74 5.55
C GLY A 126 -1.04 -3.38 6.20
N ALA A 127 -1.15 -3.40 7.52
CA ALA A 127 -1.03 -2.24 8.39
C ALA A 127 -0.10 -2.59 9.54
N GLY A 128 0.72 -1.65 9.98
CA GLY A 128 1.66 -1.96 11.04
C GLY A 128 2.37 -0.74 11.61
N SER A 129 3.14 -1.02 12.65
CA SER A 129 3.93 -0.02 13.35
C SER A 129 5.03 0.56 12.47
N PHE A 130 5.47 1.75 12.83
CA PHE A 130 6.75 2.30 12.41
C PHE A 130 7.76 2.18 13.54
N ALA A 131 9.03 2.11 13.18
CA ALA A 131 10.16 2.18 14.09
C ALA A 131 10.73 3.59 14.07
N LEU A 132 10.83 4.22 15.23
CA LEU A 132 11.59 5.46 15.41
C LEU A 132 13.06 5.11 15.57
N VAL A 133 13.87 5.44 14.58
CA VAL A 133 15.31 5.21 14.59
C VAL A 133 16.09 6.52 14.47
N VAL A 134 17.27 6.53 15.07
CA VAL A 134 18.21 7.65 15.00
C VAL A 134 19.59 7.16 14.60
N HIS A 135 20.38 8.07 13.98
CA HIS A 135 21.80 7.81 13.77
C HIS A 135 22.54 7.73 15.12
N PRO A 136 23.55 6.86 15.30
CA PRO A 136 24.25 6.68 16.58
C PRO A 136 24.90 7.96 17.14
N SER A 137 25.23 8.95 16.31
CA SER A 137 25.77 10.25 16.74
C SER A 137 24.75 11.13 17.47
N VAL A 138 23.45 10.85 17.35
CA VAL A 138 22.41 11.57 18.09
C VAL A 138 22.50 11.22 19.55
N ALA A 139 22.68 12.22 20.40
CA ALA A 139 22.82 12.06 21.85
C ALA A 139 21.46 11.82 22.54
N ALA A 140 20.68 10.87 22.01
CA ALA A 140 19.39 10.44 22.56
C ALA A 140 19.32 8.91 22.57
N LYS A 141 18.95 8.31 23.72
CA LYS A 141 18.79 6.87 23.93
C LYS A 141 17.33 6.46 24.05
N ASN A 142 16.43 7.42 24.15
CA ASN A 142 14.98 7.25 24.28
C ASN A 142 14.26 8.46 23.69
N VAL A 143 12.91 8.39 23.62
CA VAL A 143 12.09 9.46 23.01
C VAL A 143 12.16 10.75 23.83
N GLN A 144 12.20 10.68 25.15
CA GLN A 144 12.26 11.88 26.01
C GLN A 144 13.55 12.68 25.78
N GLU A 145 14.70 11.98 25.67
CA GLU A 145 15.99 12.62 25.35
C GLU A 145 15.97 13.22 23.94
N LEU A 146 15.35 12.54 22.96
CA LEU A 146 15.18 13.09 21.60
C LEU A 146 14.34 14.37 21.62
N ILE A 147 13.24 14.39 22.35
CA ILE A 147 12.39 15.56 22.53
C ILE A 147 13.16 16.70 23.19
N ALA A 148 13.91 16.39 24.26
CA ALA A 148 14.72 17.40 24.95
C ALA A 148 15.77 18.02 24.00
N LEU A 149 16.46 17.20 23.22
CA LEU A 149 17.42 17.64 22.22
C LEU A 149 16.78 18.53 21.13
N ALA A 150 15.62 18.11 20.61
CA ALA A 150 14.89 18.89 19.59
C ALA A 150 14.36 20.22 20.12
N LYS A 151 13.94 20.28 21.40
CA LYS A 151 13.51 21.52 22.07
C LYS A 151 14.68 22.46 22.33
N ALA A 152 15.84 21.92 22.71
CA ALA A 152 17.03 22.73 22.97
C ALA A 152 17.58 23.40 21.70
N LYS A 153 17.42 22.78 20.54
CA LYS A 153 17.90 23.26 19.25
C LYS A 153 16.85 23.06 18.15
N PRO A 154 15.79 23.86 18.11
CA PRO A 154 14.70 23.69 17.14
C PRO A 154 15.19 23.76 15.68
N GLY A 155 14.75 22.82 14.85
CA GLY A 155 15.09 22.79 13.41
C GLY A 155 16.51 22.33 13.08
N THR A 156 17.32 21.89 14.05
CA THR A 156 18.68 21.39 13.78
C THR A 156 18.71 19.89 13.49
N LEU A 157 17.72 19.11 13.96
CA LEU A 157 17.59 17.72 13.62
C LEU A 157 16.87 17.60 12.27
N ALA A 158 17.51 16.91 11.32
CA ALA A 158 16.88 16.57 10.06
C ALA A 158 16.28 15.15 10.12
N PHE A 159 15.07 14.99 9.62
CA PHE A 159 14.46 13.70 9.45
C PHE A 159 14.20 13.35 7.98
N GLY A 160 14.42 12.08 7.63
CA GLY A 160 14.15 11.53 6.31
C GLY A 160 12.79 10.90 6.20
N SER A 161 12.24 10.87 4.99
CA SER A 161 11.03 10.13 4.67
C SER A 161 11.03 9.64 3.22
N GLY A 162 10.12 8.74 2.88
CA GLY A 162 9.92 8.28 1.50
C GLY A 162 9.30 9.31 0.55
N GLY A 163 9.15 10.55 1.00
CA GLY A 163 8.61 11.68 0.24
C GLY A 163 7.48 12.42 0.96
N ASN A 164 7.06 13.55 0.41
CA ASN A 164 5.99 14.37 0.97
C ASN A 164 4.68 13.56 1.05
N GLY A 165 4.02 13.56 2.21
CA GLY A 165 2.79 12.80 2.47
C GLY A 165 2.98 11.29 2.64
N SER A 166 4.21 10.76 2.56
CA SER A 166 4.48 9.36 2.90
C SER A 166 4.16 9.07 4.37
N SER A 167 3.95 7.79 4.72
CA SER A 167 3.67 7.39 6.10
C SER A 167 4.74 7.89 7.07
N GLY A 168 6.03 7.78 6.71
CA GLY A 168 7.13 8.29 7.55
C GLY A 168 7.10 9.81 7.74
N HIS A 169 6.73 10.57 6.69
CA HIS A 169 6.55 12.02 6.79
C HIS A 169 5.41 12.37 7.75
N LEU A 170 4.20 11.82 7.51
CA LEU A 170 3.01 12.09 8.32
C LEU A 170 3.21 11.68 9.79
N CYS A 171 3.83 10.52 10.02
CA CYS A 171 4.17 10.03 11.34
C CYS A 171 5.10 10.99 12.08
N THR A 172 6.16 11.48 11.39
CA THR A 172 7.13 12.42 11.99
C THR A 172 6.50 13.77 12.28
N GLU A 173 5.69 14.30 11.38
CA GLU A 173 4.98 15.57 11.59
C GLU A 173 3.99 15.48 12.74
N MET A 174 3.25 14.36 12.84
CA MET A 174 2.37 14.09 13.98
C MET A 174 3.17 14.04 15.30
N PHE A 175 4.30 13.35 15.31
CA PHE A 175 5.21 13.33 16.45
C PHE A 175 5.70 14.75 16.82
N CYS A 176 6.13 15.53 15.84
CA CYS A 176 6.59 16.90 16.06
C CYS A 176 5.49 17.79 16.66
N ALA A 177 4.26 17.67 16.14
CA ALA A 177 3.11 18.43 16.64
C ALA A 177 2.76 18.05 18.08
N MET A 178 2.65 16.74 18.38
CA MET A 178 2.26 16.24 19.71
C MET A 178 3.35 16.46 20.76
N ALA A 179 4.64 16.34 20.39
CA ALA A 179 5.77 16.57 21.30
C ALA A 179 6.15 18.05 21.44
N GLY A 180 5.58 18.95 20.61
CA GLY A 180 5.91 20.36 20.60
C GLY A 180 7.35 20.66 20.18
N VAL A 181 7.84 19.94 19.14
CA VAL A 181 9.21 20.08 18.61
C VAL A 181 9.18 20.45 17.14
N LYS A 182 10.34 20.95 16.63
CA LYS A 182 10.54 21.24 15.20
C LYS A 182 11.76 20.51 14.68
N MET A 183 11.58 19.77 13.58
CA MET A 183 12.65 19.10 12.84
C MET A 183 12.60 19.53 11.37
N LEU A 184 13.71 19.38 10.65
CA LEU A 184 13.82 19.71 9.23
C LEU A 184 13.48 18.47 8.39
N HIS A 185 12.47 18.53 7.54
CA HIS A 185 12.11 17.44 6.66
C HIS A 185 13.00 17.39 5.41
N ALA A 186 13.55 16.19 5.13
CA ALA A 186 14.26 15.85 3.90
C ALA A 186 13.48 14.74 3.16
N PRO A 187 12.73 15.09 2.09
CA PRO A 187 11.96 14.12 1.31
C PRO A 187 12.82 13.36 0.31
N TYR A 188 12.65 12.02 0.23
CA TYR A 188 13.31 11.13 -0.72
C TYR A 188 12.30 10.47 -1.67
N LYS A 189 12.79 9.76 -2.69
CA LYS A 189 11.96 8.96 -3.62
C LYS A 189 11.76 7.52 -3.12
N GLY A 190 11.55 7.36 -1.81
CA GLY A 190 11.36 6.08 -1.12
C GLY A 190 12.25 5.96 0.13
N ASP A 191 11.81 5.14 1.10
CA ASP A 191 12.45 4.99 2.41
C ASP A 191 13.88 4.43 2.32
N GLY A 192 14.16 3.56 1.35
CA GLY A 192 15.49 2.97 1.19
C GLY A 192 16.59 3.99 0.94
N LEU A 193 16.30 5.06 0.17
CA LEU A 193 17.26 6.15 -0.05
C LEU A 193 17.47 6.98 1.21
N ALA A 194 16.38 7.30 1.93
CA ALA A 194 16.45 8.05 3.18
C ALA A 194 17.25 7.29 4.26
N VAL A 195 17.07 5.96 4.35
CA VAL A 195 17.81 5.12 5.31
C VAL A 195 19.30 5.11 5.01
N ASN A 196 19.73 5.10 3.75
CA ASN A 196 21.14 5.18 3.40
C ASN A 196 21.77 6.47 3.91
N ASP A 197 21.11 7.61 3.74
CA ASP A 197 21.58 8.91 4.23
C ASP A 197 21.50 9.03 5.75
N LEU A 198 20.52 8.34 6.39
CA LEU A 198 20.49 8.23 7.84
C LEU A 198 21.69 7.43 8.37
N ILE A 199 22.05 6.31 7.73
CA ILE A 199 23.22 5.49 8.08
C ILE A 199 24.52 6.30 7.88
N ALA A 200 24.58 7.12 6.85
CA ALA A 200 25.72 8.00 6.56
C ALA A 200 25.80 9.22 7.49
N GLY A 201 24.81 9.43 8.39
CA GLY A 201 24.76 10.56 9.31
C GLY A 201 24.35 11.89 8.69
N GLN A 202 23.92 11.90 7.42
CA GLN A 202 23.34 13.09 6.77
C GLN A 202 21.99 13.47 7.36
N LEU A 203 21.27 12.48 7.86
CA LEU A 203 20.02 12.60 8.60
C LEU A 203 20.23 12.16 10.05
N GLN A 204 19.38 12.64 10.95
CA GLN A 204 19.46 12.35 12.37
C GLN A 204 18.36 11.39 12.82
N VAL A 205 17.15 11.52 12.25
CA VAL A 205 15.94 10.84 12.72
C VAL A 205 15.16 10.27 11.54
N MET A 206 14.49 9.15 11.74
CA MET A 206 13.53 8.61 10.78
C MET A 206 12.48 7.75 11.48
N PHE A 207 11.22 7.90 11.08
CA PHE A 207 10.19 6.90 11.29
C PHE A 207 10.08 6.07 10.01
N THR A 208 10.31 4.76 10.10
CA THR A 208 10.27 3.86 8.93
C THR A 208 9.74 2.48 9.32
N ALA A 209 9.40 1.68 8.33
CA ALA A 209 8.91 0.32 8.58
C ALA A 209 9.99 -0.55 9.25
N PRO A 210 9.62 -1.43 10.21
CA PRO A 210 10.57 -2.26 10.96
C PRO A 210 11.47 -3.13 10.07
N ASN A 211 10.96 -3.68 8.97
CA ASN A 211 11.76 -4.48 8.03
C ASN A 211 12.91 -3.69 7.38
N VAL A 212 12.78 -2.37 7.27
CA VAL A 212 13.83 -1.48 6.76
C VAL A 212 14.80 -1.10 7.89
N ALA A 213 14.29 -0.83 9.09
CA ALA A 213 15.06 -0.37 10.24
C ALA A 213 15.87 -1.48 10.93
N LEU A 214 15.24 -2.62 11.24
CA LEU A 214 15.82 -3.66 12.11
C LEU A 214 17.14 -4.25 11.62
N PRO A 215 17.37 -4.52 10.33
CA PRO A 215 18.69 -4.96 9.87
C PRO A 215 19.81 -3.96 10.18
N GLN A 216 19.49 -2.67 10.16
CA GLN A 216 20.43 -1.59 10.44
C GLN A 216 20.70 -1.45 11.94
N VAL A 217 19.67 -1.65 12.75
CA VAL A 217 19.77 -1.66 14.21
C VAL A 217 20.57 -2.87 14.68
N LYS A 218 20.30 -4.06 14.16
CA LYS A 218 21.08 -5.28 14.46
C LYS A 218 22.56 -5.13 14.06
N GLY A 219 22.83 -4.41 12.98
CA GLY A 219 24.19 -4.09 12.52
C GLY A 219 24.86 -2.94 13.27
N GLY A 220 24.22 -2.35 14.29
CA GLY A 220 24.74 -1.23 15.08
C GLY A 220 24.84 0.09 14.29
N ARG A 221 24.28 0.16 13.08
CA ARG A 221 24.30 1.34 12.21
C ARG A 221 23.26 2.38 12.57
N LEU A 222 22.17 1.95 13.19
CA LEU A 222 21.09 2.81 13.70
C LEU A 222 20.74 2.41 15.13
N ARG A 223 20.15 3.33 15.88
CA ARG A 223 19.59 3.09 17.21
C ARG A 223 18.06 3.14 17.13
N LEU A 224 17.39 2.07 17.59
CA LEU A 224 15.95 2.01 17.74
C LEU A 224 15.56 2.64 19.09
N LEU A 225 14.63 3.60 19.06
CA LEU A 225 14.14 4.27 20.27
C LEU A 225 12.75 3.79 20.67
N ALA A 226 11.85 3.60 19.72
CA ALA A 226 10.45 3.26 19.99
C ALA A 226 9.74 2.68 18.77
N VAL A 227 8.55 2.11 19.02
CA VAL A 227 7.54 1.77 18.00
C VAL A 227 6.34 2.71 18.13
N THR A 228 5.54 2.81 17.05
CA THR A 228 4.46 3.80 16.93
C THR A 228 3.08 3.28 17.29
N THR A 229 2.97 2.02 17.63
CA THR A 229 1.74 1.39 18.11
C THR A 229 1.40 1.82 19.53
N ARG A 230 0.11 1.73 19.91
CA ARG A 230 -0.35 1.99 21.29
C ARG A 230 0.26 1.00 22.28
N GLU A 231 0.37 -0.26 21.87
CA GLU A 231 0.99 -1.34 22.66
C GLU A 231 2.29 -1.78 21.97
N ARG A 232 3.17 -2.42 22.74
CA ARG A 232 4.41 -2.98 22.18
C ARG A 232 4.11 -4.06 21.15
N VAL A 233 4.93 -4.12 20.12
CA VAL A 233 4.77 -5.11 19.04
C VAL A 233 5.25 -6.49 19.53
N PRO A 234 4.47 -7.56 19.39
CA PRO A 234 4.85 -8.89 19.88
C PRO A 234 6.21 -9.39 19.36
N SER A 235 6.59 -9.04 18.13
CA SER A 235 7.91 -9.39 17.57
C SER A 235 9.07 -8.54 18.12
N MET A 236 8.78 -7.50 18.90
CA MET A 236 9.75 -6.57 19.53
C MET A 236 9.31 -6.21 20.97
N PRO A 237 9.16 -7.17 21.87
CA PRO A 237 8.53 -6.94 23.20
C PRO A 237 9.36 -6.01 24.10
N ASP A 238 10.67 -5.93 23.88
CA ASP A 238 11.58 -5.07 24.64
C ASP A 238 11.61 -3.63 24.16
N VAL A 239 11.02 -3.34 22.98
CA VAL A 239 11.00 -2.00 22.42
C VAL A 239 9.78 -1.24 22.93
N PRO A 240 9.96 -0.14 23.66
CA PRO A 240 8.85 0.66 24.18
C PRO A 240 8.13 1.40 23.07
N THR A 241 6.90 1.84 23.33
CA THR A 241 6.15 2.69 22.41
C THR A 241 6.53 4.17 22.60
N VAL A 242 6.22 4.99 21.59
CA VAL A 242 6.38 6.45 21.69
C VAL A 242 5.49 7.01 22.81
N ALA A 243 4.29 6.44 23.00
CA ALA A 243 3.36 6.83 24.06
C ALA A 243 3.93 6.53 25.46
N GLU A 244 4.50 5.32 25.69
CA GLU A 244 5.16 4.96 26.95
C GLU A 244 6.33 5.90 27.30
N GLN A 245 6.95 6.52 26.31
CA GLN A 245 8.12 7.39 26.48
C GLN A 245 7.80 8.88 26.46
N GLY A 246 6.58 9.29 26.80
CA GLY A 246 6.26 10.67 27.11
C GLY A 246 5.57 11.47 26.00
N VAL A 247 4.99 10.82 25.01
CA VAL A 247 4.03 11.41 24.08
C VAL A 247 2.70 10.67 24.21
N PRO A 248 1.91 10.98 25.24
CA PRO A 248 0.67 10.26 25.53
C PRO A 248 -0.28 10.29 24.32
N ASP A 249 -1.01 9.21 24.14
CA ASP A 249 -1.95 8.99 23.03
C ASP A 249 -1.33 9.00 21.62
N PHE A 250 0.00 8.98 21.51
CA PHE A 250 0.64 8.80 20.22
C PHE A 250 0.40 7.39 19.70
N GLU A 251 -0.27 7.31 18.55
CA GLU A 251 -0.45 6.07 17.81
C GLU A 251 -0.40 6.37 16.32
N TYR A 252 0.44 5.67 15.58
CA TYR A 252 0.51 5.75 14.12
C TYR A 252 0.67 4.36 13.52
N LEU A 253 -0.24 4.01 12.61
CA LEU A 253 -0.16 2.79 11.81
C LEU A 253 0.02 3.17 10.34
N GLY A 254 1.10 2.69 9.75
CA GLY A 254 1.23 2.72 8.29
C GLY A 254 0.34 1.66 7.67
N TRP A 255 -0.29 1.98 6.54
CA TRP A 255 -1.13 1.05 5.81
C TRP A 255 -0.80 1.01 4.32
N ILE A 256 -1.05 -0.13 3.70
CA ILE A 256 -0.93 -0.35 2.27
C ILE A 256 -2.18 -1.09 1.81
N ILE A 257 -2.86 -0.53 0.83
CA ILE A 257 -4.14 -1.02 0.31
C ILE A 257 -4.03 -1.23 -1.20
N ALA A 258 -4.71 -2.26 -1.69
CA ALA A 258 -4.98 -2.46 -3.11
C ALA A 258 -6.26 -1.71 -3.51
N PHE A 259 -6.20 -0.98 -4.61
CA PHE A 259 -7.32 -0.21 -5.16
C PHE A 259 -7.59 -0.62 -6.60
N ALA A 260 -8.85 -0.51 -7.01
CA ALA A 260 -9.26 -0.56 -8.41
C ALA A 260 -9.94 0.76 -8.81
N HIS A 261 -10.05 1.03 -10.11
CA HIS A 261 -10.92 2.09 -10.60
C HIS A 261 -12.38 1.82 -10.21
N LYS A 262 -13.11 2.84 -9.73
CA LYS A 262 -14.50 2.69 -9.26
C LYS A 262 -15.48 2.11 -10.28
N GLY A 263 -15.18 2.23 -11.58
CA GLY A 263 -15.98 1.70 -12.67
C GLY A 263 -15.75 0.21 -12.97
N VAL A 264 -14.90 -0.48 -12.21
CA VAL A 264 -14.69 -1.93 -12.37
C VAL A 264 -15.97 -2.69 -12.02
N PRO A 265 -16.45 -3.62 -12.87
CA PRO A 265 -17.69 -4.36 -12.62
C PRO A 265 -17.67 -5.11 -11.30
N ARG A 266 -18.80 -5.10 -10.59
CA ARG A 266 -18.92 -5.72 -9.27
C ARG A 266 -18.46 -7.18 -9.20
N PRO A 267 -18.76 -8.07 -10.17
CA PRO A 267 -18.28 -9.45 -10.14
C PRO A 267 -16.74 -9.55 -10.17
N VAL A 268 -16.06 -8.63 -10.86
CA VAL A 268 -14.60 -8.55 -10.92
C VAL A 268 -14.04 -8.12 -9.56
N VAL A 269 -14.65 -7.10 -8.95
CA VAL A 269 -14.29 -6.63 -7.61
C VAL A 269 -14.43 -7.76 -6.60
N ASP A 270 -15.56 -8.48 -6.60
CA ASP A 270 -15.83 -9.58 -5.67
C ASP A 270 -14.82 -10.73 -5.85
N ALA A 271 -14.45 -11.06 -7.08
CA ALA A 271 -13.42 -12.07 -7.36
C ALA A 271 -12.04 -11.66 -6.82
N LEU A 272 -11.66 -10.39 -7.01
CA LEU A 272 -10.42 -9.85 -6.49
C LEU A 272 -10.41 -9.85 -4.95
N VAL A 273 -11.43 -9.30 -4.32
CA VAL A 273 -11.54 -9.24 -2.85
C VAL A 273 -11.47 -10.65 -2.25
N ALA A 274 -12.18 -11.61 -2.83
CA ALA A 274 -12.14 -13.00 -2.38
C ALA A 274 -10.75 -13.63 -2.51
N ALA A 275 -10.04 -13.36 -3.62
CA ALA A 275 -8.68 -13.87 -3.84
C ALA A 275 -7.68 -13.26 -2.85
N TRP A 276 -7.74 -11.94 -2.59
CA TRP A 276 -6.93 -11.30 -1.56
C TRP A 276 -7.22 -11.84 -0.17
N GLY A 277 -8.50 -12.01 0.19
CA GLY A 277 -8.90 -12.59 1.47
C GLY A 277 -8.31 -13.99 1.70
N LYS A 278 -8.33 -14.86 0.66
CA LYS A 278 -7.71 -16.19 0.72
C LYS A 278 -6.18 -16.10 0.81
N SER A 279 -5.54 -15.19 0.08
CA SER A 279 -4.09 -15.00 0.12
C SER A 279 -3.61 -14.56 1.50
N ARG A 280 -4.32 -13.61 2.11
CA ARG A 280 -4.00 -13.00 3.40
C ARG A 280 -3.86 -14.00 4.55
N VAL A 281 -4.66 -15.07 4.54
CA VAL A 281 -4.66 -16.08 5.61
C VAL A 281 -3.63 -17.20 5.39
N THR A 282 -2.93 -17.22 4.27
CA THR A 282 -1.91 -18.24 4.02
C THR A 282 -0.72 -18.09 4.97
N PRO A 283 -0.10 -19.20 5.43
CA PRO A 283 1.08 -19.15 6.30
C PRO A 283 2.22 -18.31 5.71
N GLN A 284 2.42 -18.36 4.39
CA GLN A 284 3.45 -17.59 3.69
C GLN A 284 3.22 -16.09 3.85
N VAL A 285 1.99 -15.60 3.57
CA VAL A 285 1.68 -14.17 3.66
C VAL A 285 1.71 -13.71 5.11
N ARG A 286 1.10 -14.46 6.04
CA ARG A 286 1.12 -14.12 7.47
C ARG A 286 2.53 -14.02 8.02
N GLY A 287 3.37 -15.03 7.79
CA GLY A 287 4.76 -15.02 8.28
C GLY A 287 5.55 -13.82 7.76
N LYS A 288 5.35 -13.43 6.48
CA LYS A 288 6.01 -12.24 5.93
C LYS A 288 5.48 -10.93 6.50
N LEU A 289 4.20 -10.84 6.79
CA LEU A 289 3.63 -9.67 7.47
C LEU A 289 4.17 -9.54 8.90
N GLU A 290 4.26 -10.64 9.65
CA GLU A 290 4.84 -10.67 10.99
C GLU A 290 6.32 -10.23 10.99
N GLU A 291 7.13 -10.71 10.00
CA GLU A 291 8.52 -10.25 9.82
C GLU A 291 8.61 -8.73 9.60
N MET A 292 7.59 -8.12 9.01
CA MET A 292 7.49 -6.68 8.79
C MET A 292 6.89 -5.92 9.99
N ALA A 293 6.52 -6.60 11.05
CA ALA A 293 5.69 -6.07 12.14
C ALA A 293 4.38 -5.44 11.63
N MET A 294 3.76 -6.08 10.65
CA MET A 294 2.48 -5.71 10.05
C MET A 294 1.44 -6.81 10.29
N ALA A 295 0.19 -6.43 10.27
CA ALA A 295 -0.95 -7.32 10.19
C ALA A 295 -1.85 -6.91 9.02
N ALA A 296 -2.54 -7.86 8.43
CA ALA A 296 -3.65 -7.57 7.53
C ALA A 296 -4.95 -7.87 8.29
N PRO A 297 -5.64 -6.85 8.78
CA PRO A 297 -6.92 -7.03 9.47
C PRO A 297 -7.97 -7.62 8.53
N ASP A 298 -8.96 -8.27 9.11
CA ASP A 298 -10.06 -8.93 8.38
C ASP A 298 -10.98 -7.95 7.66
#